data_bbe04271aacb3d24e6538c1f6fe40f78
#
_entry.id   bbe04271aacb3d24e6538c1f6fe40f78
#
_cell.length_a   1.000
_cell.length_b   1.000
_cell.length_c   1.000
_cell.angle_alpha   90.00
_cell.angle_beta   90.00
_cell.angle_gamma   90.00
#
_symmetry.space_group_name_H-M   'P 1'
#
loop_
_entity.id
_entity.type
_entity.pdbx_description
1 polymer ?
#
loop_
_entity_poly.entity_id
_entity_poly.type
_entity_poly.pdbx_seq_one_letter_code
_entity_poly.pdbx_strand_id
1 'polypeptide(L)'
;MSIKIFVMTHKQFEAPTDSMYVPLQVGHAISPELGYLADDTGDNISRKNKSFCELTGIYWLWKNYHACDYIGICHYRRYLINRQGLIFTEKELMRLLQNHDM
;
A
#
# COMPACT_ATOMS: atom_id res chain seq x y z
N MET A 1 -5.74 -10.30 14.47
CA MET A 1 -5.81 -10.06 13.02
C MET A 1 -5.21 -8.71 12.69
N SER A 2 -4.33 -8.64 11.72
CA SER A 2 -3.72 -7.39 11.29
C SER A 2 -3.99 -7.12 9.81
N ILE A 3 -4.20 -5.85 9.49
CA ILE A 3 -4.49 -5.40 8.13
C ILE A 3 -3.55 -4.24 7.82
N LYS A 4 -2.92 -4.28 6.63
CA LYS A 4 -2.17 -3.14 6.10
C LYS A 4 -2.61 -2.90 4.66
N ILE A 5 -2.85 -1.63 4.35
CA ILE A 5 -3.13 -1.21 2.97
C ILE A 5 -1.96 -0.35 2.52
N PHE A 6 -1.25 -0.83 1.52
CA PHE A 6 -0.09 -0.12 0.98
C PHE A 6 -0.55 0.83 -0.11
N VAL A 7 -0.29 2.11 0.12
CA VAL A 7 -0.69 3.18 -0.80
C VAL A 7 0.47 3.42 -1.76
N MET A 8 0.33 2.91 -2.97
CA MET A 8 1.37 3.04 -4.00
C MET A 8 1.48 4.49 -4.44
N THR A 9 2.67 5.06 -4.34
CA THR A 9 2.88 6.46 -4.72
C THR A 9 4.26 6.70 -5.32
N HIS A 10 4.34 7.69 -6.20
CA HIS A 10 5.59 8.21 -6.73
C HIS A 10 5.76 9.70 -6.38
N LYS A 11 4.89 10.24 -5.53
CA LYS A 11 4.89 11.65 -5.12
C LYS A 11 4.59 11.78 -3.64
N GLN A 12 4.97 12.91 -3.04
CA GLN A 12 4.51 13.26 -1.71
C GLN A 12 3.00 13.50 -1.76
N PHE A 13 2.29 13.06 -0.73
CA PHE A 13 0.85 13.24 -0.62
C PHE A 13 0.43 13.21 0.84
N GLU A 14 -0.80 13.67 1.11
CA GLU A 14 -1.36 13.64 2.44
C GLU A 14 -2.02 12.28 2.68
N ALA A 15 -1.37 11.44 3.49
CA ALA A 15 -1.87 10.10 3.76
C ALA A 15 -3.05 10.13 4.73
N PRO A 16 -3.97 9.15 4.67
CA PRO A 16 -5.00 9.00 5.69
C PRO A 16 -4.38 8.85 7.08
N THR A 17 -5.09 9.30 8.10
CA THR A 17 -4.58 9.28 9.48
C THR A 17 -4.54 7.89 10.10
N ASP A 18 -5.35 6.95 9.59
CA ASP A 18 -5.36 5.59 10.13
C ASP A 18 -4.06 4.87 9.78
N SER A 19 -3.38 4.32 10.77
CA SER A 19 -2.09 3.66 10.60
C SER A 19 -2.14 2.41 9.73
N MET A 20 -3.32 1.92 9.40
CA MET A 20 -3.49 0.83 8.45
C MET A 20 -2.93 1.20 7.07
N TYR A 21 -3.02 2.48 6.70
CA TYR A 21 -2.54 2.97 5.42
C TYR A 21 -1.05 3.27 5.49
N VAL A 22 -0.27 2.54 4.71
CA VAL A 22 1.19 2.66 4.70
C VAL A 22 1.64 3.16 3.32
N PRO A 23 2.16 4.39 3.22
CA PRO A 23 2.70 4.85 1.94
C PRO A 23 3.88 3.98 1.50
N LEU A 24 3.87 3.56 0.26
CA LEU A 24 4.97 2.79 -0.34
C LEU A 24 5.42 3.49 -1.62
N GLN A 25 6.64 3.96 -1.62
CA GLN A 25 7.22 4.60 -2.81
C GLN A 25 7.60 3.54 -3.83
N VAL A 26 6.89 3.52 -4.96
CA VAL A 26 7.19 2.62 -6.06
C VAL A 26 8.21 3.27 -6.99
N GLY A 27 9.09 2.48 -7.56
CA GLY A 27 10.14 2.99 -8.42
C GLY A 27 11.20 3.79 -7.66
N HIS A 28 11.43 3.50 -6.39
CA HIS A 28 12.39 4.23 -5.56
C HIS A 28 13.79 4.22 -6.17
N ALA A 29 14.16 3.14 -6.84
CA ALA A 29 15.50 3.00 -7.44
C ALA A 29 15.78 4.03 -8.55
N ILE A 30 14.73 4.63 -9.13
CA ILE A 30 14.86 5.58 -10.25
C ILE A 30 14.19 6.92 -9.97
N SER A 31 13.89 7.23 -8.71
CA SER A 31 13.18 8.45 -8.32
C SER A 31 13.78 9.07 -7.08
N PRO A 32 13.54 10.38 -6.84
CA PRO A 32 14.02 11.02 -5.61
C PRO A 32 13.41 10.42 -4.36
N GLU A 33 14.13 10.48 -3.25
CA GLU A 33 13.68 9.99 -1.95
C GLU A 33 12.48 10.80 -1.44
N LEU A 34 11.40 10.13 -1.04
CA LEU A 34 10.21 10.78 -0.48
C LEU A 34 10.06 10.58 1.03
N GLY A 35 10.88 9.71 1.63
CA GLY A 35 10.78 9.43 3.07
C GLY A 35 9.80 8.33 3.41
N TYR A 36 9.26 7.62 2.44
CA TYR A 36 8.34 6.50 2.66
C TYR A 36 9.06 5.17 2.64
N LEU A 37 8.34 4.11 3.03
CA LEU A 37 8.79 2.75 2.75
C LEU A 37 9.03 2.63 1.25
N ALA A 38 10.10 1.94 0.84
CA ALA A 38 10.52 1.88 -0.55
C ALA A 38 10.47 0.46 -1.10
N ASP A 39 10.31 0.35 -2.42
CA ASP A 39 10.18 -0.94 -3.10
C ASP A 39 11.49 -1.46 -3.69
N ASP A 40 12.63 -0.92 -3.29
CA ASP A 40 13.94 -1.26 -3.86
C ASP A 40 14.89 -1.96 -2.90
N THR A 41 14.38 -2.55 -1.82
CA THR A 41 15.19 -3.35 -0.90
C THR A 41 14.94 -4.83 -1.15
N GLY A 42 15.94 -5.66 -0.80
CA GLY A 42 15.81 -7.10 -0.99
C GLY A 42 15.55 -7.48 -2.45
N ASP A 43 14.75 -8.52 -2.65
CA ASP A 43 14.36 -8.96 -3.99
C ASP A 43 13.34 -7.99 -4.56
N ASN A 44 13.72 -7.26 -5.61
CA ASN A 44 12.87 -6.18 -6.14
C ASN A 44 13.09 -5.99 -7.64
N ILE A 45 12.11 -5.31 -8.27
CA ILE A 45 12.17 -4.89 -9.68
C ILE A 45 11.94 -3.38 -9.80
N SER A 46 12.31 -2.62 -8.77
CA SER A 46 12.06 -1.18 -8.69
C SER A 46 12.57 -0.40 -9.91
N ARG A 47 13.71 -0.78 -10.47
CA ARG A 47 14.30 -0.13 -11.66
C ARG A 47 13.43 -0.25 -12.90
N LYS A 48 12.51 -1.21 -12.92
CA LYS A 48 11.61 -1.46 -14.05
C LYS A 48 10.30 -0.69 -13.93
N ASN A 49 10.20 0.24 -12.99
CA ASN A 49 8.96 0.95 -12.69
C ASN A 49 8.37 1.68 -13.90
N LYS A 50 9.18 2.19 -14.81
CA LYS A 50 8.67 2.86 -16.01
C LYS A 50 7.78 1.93 -16.84
N SER A 51 8.06 0.64 -16.84
CA SER A 51 7.28 -0.35 -17.60
C SER A 51 6.19 -0.99 -16.77
N PHE A 52 6.42 -1.22 -15.48
CA PHE A 52 5.53 -2.01 -14.64
C PHE A 52 4.73 -1.20 -13.62
N CYS A 53 5.03 0.10 -13.46
CA CYS A 53 4.26 1.02 -12.59
C CYS A 53 4.08 0.43 -11.18
N GLU A 54 2.84 0.33 -10.67
CA GLU A 54 2.58 -0.18 -9.32
C GLU A 54 2.99 -1.64 -9.13
N LEU A 55 3.19 -2.39 -10.21
CA LEU A 55 3.62 -3.79 -10.09
C LEU A 55 4.96 -3.93 -9.39
N THR A 56 5.83 -2.90 -9.45
CA THR A 56 7.10 -2.95 -8.72
C THR A 56 6.88 -2.97 -7.21
N GLY A 57 5.85 -2.28 -6.71
CA GLY A 57 5.50 -2.32 -5.30
C GLY A 57 4.86 -3.63 -4.91
N ILE A 58 3.95 -4.15 -5.75
CA ILE A 58 3.29 -5.45 -5.52
C ILE A 58 4.34 -6.56 -5.47
N TYR A 59 5.29 -6.56 -6.39
CA TYR A 59 6.38 -7.53 -6.39
C TYR A 59 7.18 -7.46 -5.10
N TRP A 60 7.53 -6.24 -4.66
CA TRP A 60 8.31 -6.05 -3.45
C TRP A 60 7.57 -6.59 -2.22
N LEU A 61 6.26 -6.32 -2.11
CA LEU A 61 5.44 -6.82 -1.01
C LEU A 61 5.41 -8.34 -1.00
N TRP A 62 5.22 -8.94 -2.15
CA TRP A 62 5.18 -10.40 -2.29
C TRP A 62 6.49 -11.03 -1.84
N LYS A 63 7.62 -10.46 -2.20
CA LYS A 63 8.93 -11.05 -1.92
C LYS A 63 9.45 -10.74 -0.53
N ASN A 64 9.09 -9.60 0.05
CA ASN A 64 9.78 -9.09 1.23
C ASN A 64 8.88 -8.84 2.45
N TYR A 65 7.58 -8.78 2.31
CA TYR A 65 6.70 -8.36 3.40
C TYR A 65 5.74 -9.47 3.82
N HIS A 66 5.89 -9.95 5.06
CA HIS A 66 5.10 -11.06 5.59
C HIS A 66 4.58 -10.79 7.00
N ALA A 67 4.49 -9.54 7.40
CA ALA A 67 4.26 -9.19 8.80
C ALA A 67 2.79 -9.01 9.19
N CYS A 68 1.85 -9.18 8.26
CA CYS A 68 0.43 -9.03 8.58
C CYS A 68 -0.44 -10.09 7.92
N ASP A 69 -1.67 -10.23 8.43
CA ASP A 69 -2.60 -11.27 7.97
C ASP A 69 -3.26 -10.93 6.65
N TYR A 70 -3.53 -9.63 6.43
CA TYR A 70 -4.19 -9.15 5.22
C TYR A 70 -3.42 -7.96 4.65
N ILE A 71 -3.17 -7.99 3.36
CA ILE A 71 -2.52 -6.90 2.65
C ILE A 71 -3.47 -6.38 1.58
N GLY A 72 -3.77 -5.07 1.63
CA GLY A 72 -4.49 -4.38 0.60
C GLY A 72 -3.56 -3.46 -0.16
N ILE A 73 -3.99 -3.06 -1.35
CA ILE A 73 -3.20 -2.18 -2.22
C ILE A 73 -4.14 -1.14 -2.80
N CYS A 74 -3.72 0.13 -2.75
CA CYS A 74 -4.42 1.19 -3.44
C CYS A 74 -3.42 2.21 -3.99
N HIS A 75 -3.91 3.08 -4.84
CA HIS A 75 -3.12 4.17 -5.40
C HIS A 75 -3.34 5.43 -4.55
N TYR A 76 -2.35 6.31 -4.46
CA TYR A 76 -2.43 7.48 -3.59
C TYR A 76 -3.58 8.44 -3.95
N ARG A 77 -4.22 8.28 -5.08
CA ARG A 77 -5.40 9.06 -5.49
C ARG A 77 -6.71 8.27 -5.40
N ARG A 78 -6.68 7.02 -4.93
CA ARG A 78 -7.85 6.14 -4.88
C ARG A 78 -7.85 5.34 -3.59
N TYR A 79 -8.90 5.56 -2.77
CA TYR A 79 -9.04 4.87 -1.50
C TYR A 79 -10.37 4.14 -1.44
N LEU A 80 -10.45 3.14 -0.55
CA LEU A 80 -11.70 2.50 -0.23
C LEU A 80 -12.58 3.48 0.53
N ILE A 81 -13.85 3.61 0.12
CA ILE A 81 -14.79 4.57 0.67
C ILE A 81 -15.98 3.81 1.25
N ASN A 82 -16.40 4.15 2.49
CA ASN A 82 -17.55 3.56 3.13
C ASN A 82 -18.85 4.24 2.63
N ARG A 83 -20.00 3.80 3.18
CA ARG A 83 -21.30 4.32 2.76
C ARG A 83 -21.50 5.82 3.00
N GLN A 84 -20.75 6.39 3.96
CA GLN A 84 -20.81 7.81 4.25
C GLN A 84 -19.86 8.63 3.36
N GLY A 85 -19.16 8.00 2.43
CA GLY A 85 -18.20 8.68 1.57
C GLY A 85 -16.85 8.93 2.25
N LEU A 86 -16.60 8.30 3.37
CA LEU A 86 -15.34 8.45 4.12
C LEU A 86 -14.42 7.26 3.84
N ILE A 87 -13.10 7.50 3.95
CA ILE A 87 -12.11 6.45 3.78
C ILE A 87 -12.27 5.40 4.88
N PHE A 88 -12.26 4.11 4.51
CA PHE A 88 -12.35 3.03 5.47
C PHE A 88 -11.24 3.10 6.51
N THR A 89 -11.60 2.82 7.77
CA THR A 89 -10.63 2.63 8.85
C THR A 89 -10.34 1.14 9.01
N GLU A 90 -9.28 0.84 9.75
CA GLU A 90 -8.95 -0.56 10.06
C GLU A 90 -10.09 -1.26 10.79
N LYS A 91 -10.75 -0.56 11.73
CA LYS A 91 -11.89 -1.13 12.46
C LYS A 91 -13.02 -1.53 11.54
N GLU A 92 -13.34 -0.70 10.56
CA GLU A 92 -14.40 -0.98 9.60
C GLU A 92 -14.07 -2.19 8.75
N LEU A 93 -12.82 -2.27 8.25
CA LEU A 93 -12.39 -3.40 7.43
C LEU A 93 -12.34 -4.69 8.23
N MET A 94 -11.86 -4.65 9.47
CA MET A 94 -11.86 -5.84 10.33
C MET A 94 -13.26 -6.38 10.55
N ARG A 95 -14.23 -5.48 10.74
CA ARG A 95 -15.64 -5.88 10.92
C ARG A 95 -16.17 -6.56 9.67
N LEU A 96 -15.87 -6.01 8.49
CA LEU A 96 -16.29 -6.61 7.22
C LEU A 96 -15.68 -7.98 7.02
N LEU A 97 -14.38 -8.12 7.29
CA LEU A 97 -13.67 -9.40 7.14
C LEU A 97 -14.20 -10.48 8.09
N GLN A 98 -14.59 -10.08 9.29
CA GLN A 98 -15.17 -11.02 10.27
C GLN A 98 -16.55 -11.52 9.84
N ASN A 99 -17.32 -10.66 9.16
CA ASN A 99 -18.69 -10.97 8.76
C ASN A 99 -18.78 -11.62 7.38
N HIS A 100 -17.79 -11.41 6.54
CA HIS A 100 -17.80 -11.84 5.14
C HIS A 100 -16.52 -12.61 4.85
N ASP A 101 -16.43 -13.78 5.33
CA ASP A 101 -15.28 -14.66 5.12
C ASP A 101 -14.72 -14.52 3.69
N MET A 102 -13.68 -13.70 3.55
CA MET A 102 -13.08 -13.41 2.24
C MET A 102 -11.82 -14.21 2.02
#